data_ad9c932c634f336c9cfe52ad5dd9349d
#
_entry.id   ad9c932c634f336c9cfe52ad5dd9349d
#
_cell.length_a   1.000
_cell.length_b   1.000
_cell.length_c   1.000
_cell.angle_alpha   90.00
_cell.angle_beta   90.00
_cell.angle_gamma   90.00
#
_symmetry.space_group_name_H-M   'P 1'
#
loop_
_entity.id
_entity.type
_entity.pdbx_description
1 polymer ?
#
loop_
_entity_poly.entity_id
_entity_poly.type
_entity_poly.pdbx_seq_one_letter_code
_entity_poly.pdbx_strand_id
1 'polypeptide(L)'
;MAAVKRGGVVVQVGTLPHEPLPFVVNEVMAKEVDLRGAFRWGIEFDWAVDYLSTRRVDVRPLLSGQYPLKDAVAAFHAAADKNRTTKIQVVA
;
A
#
# COMPACT_ATOMS: atom_id res chain seq x y z
N MET A 1 7.30 8.24 13.59
CA MET A 1 6.75 9.18 14.62
C MET A 1 7.26 10.61 14.46
N ALA A 2 8.44 10.85 13.86
CA ALA A 2 8.98 12.20 13.71
C ALA A 2 8.07 13.19 12.95
N ALA A 3 7.44 12.75 11.87
CA ALA A 3 6.62 13.61 11.00
C ALA A 3 5.24 13.99 11.56
N VAL A 4 4.71 13.24 12.55
CA VAL A 4 3.39 13.53 13.10
C VAL A 4 3.46 14.66 14.10
N LYS A 5 2.51 15.61 14.00
CA LYS A 5 2.36 16.68 14.97
C LYS A 5 1.75 16.14 16.30
N ARG A 6 1.89 16.89 17.39
CA ARG A 6 1.22 16.60 18.65
C ARG A 6 -0.32 16.54 18.46
N GLY A 7 -0.98 15.57 19.07
CA GLY A 7 -2.41 15.30 18.89
C GLY A 7 -2.79 14.80 17.49
N GLY A 8 -1.81 14.39 16.69
CA GLY A 8 -2.07 13.89 15.33
C GLY A 8 -2.47 12.42 15.29
N VAL A 9 -2.85 11.94 14.12
CA VAL A 9 -3.22 10.55 13.86
C VAL A 9 -2.15 9.88 12.98
N VAL A 10 -1.74 8.68 13.37
CA VAL A 10 -0.90 7.79 12.55
C VAL A 10 -1.71 6.54 12.24
N VAL A 11 -1.80 6.19 10.96
CA VAL A 11 -2.52 4.99 10.51
C VAL A 11 -1.53 3.99 9.94
N GLN A 12 -1.46 2.80 10.53
CA GLN A 12 -0.70 1.66 10.01
C GLN A 12 -1.57 0.92 8.99
N VAL A 13 -1.19 0.96 7.72
CA VAL A 13 -1.92 0.34 6.61
C VAL A 13 -1.21 -0.88 6.06
N GLY A 14 0.14 -0.82 5.93
CA GLY A 14 0.94 -1.90 5.36
C GLY A 14 1.15 -3.07 6.30
N THR A 15 1.29 -4.27 5.74
CA THR A 15 1.67 -5.46 6.50
C THR A 15 3.16 -5.41 6.85
N LEU A 16 3.47 -5.58 8.12
CA LEU A 16 4.83 -5.72 8.62
C LEU A 16 5.18 -7.21 8.83
N PRO A 17 6.47 -7.56 8.93
CA PRO A 17 6.88 -8.89 9.34
C PRO A 17 6.24 -9.31 10.67
N HIS A 18 6.09 -10.63 10.89
CA HIS A 18 5.52 -11.16 12.14
C HIS A 18 6.47 -11.04 13.33
N GLU A 19 7.77 -10.85 13.06
CA GLU A 19 8.74 -10.67 14.13
C GLU A 19 8.52 -9.35 14.87
N PRO A 20 8.84 -9.30 16.18
CA PRO A 20 8.79 -8.07 16.93
C PRO A 20 9.64 -6.97 16.31
N LEU A 21 9.05 -5.80 16.11
CA LEU A 21 9.76 -4.63 15.61
C LEU A 21 9.98 -3.63 16.74
N PRO A 22 11.18 -3.01 16.84
CA PRO A 22 11.42 -1.99 17.83
C PRO A 22 10.52 -0.78 17.57
N PHE A 23 9.74 -0.39 18.58
CA PHE A 23 8.83 0.75 18.49
C PHE A 23 8.90 1.61 19.75
N VAL A 24 9.16 2.88 19.59
CA VAL A 24 9.31 3.82 20.73
C VAL A 24 7.94 4.30 21.19
N VAL A 25 7.30 3.51 22.06
CA VAL A 25 5.93 3.80 22.58
C VAL A 25 5.85 5.14 23.28
N ASN A 26 6.92 5.57 23.96
CA ASN A 26 6.96 6.86 24.65
C ASN A 26 6.75 8.06 23.72
N GLU A 27 7.08 7.95 22.43
CA GLU A 27 6.76 9.02 21.46
C GLU A 27 5.27 9.17 21.19
N VAL A 28 4.53 8.05 21.24
CA VAL A 28 3.05 8.08 21.11
C VAL A 28 2.45 8.85 22.27
N MET A 29 2.87 8.52 23.50
CA MET A 29 2.41 9.19 24.72
C MET A 29 2.84 10.66 24.75
N ALA A 30 4.12 10.95 24.51
CA ALA A 30 4.64 12.31 24.63
C ALA A 30 4.05 13.29 23.61
N LYS A 31 3.64 12.79 22.45
CA LYS A 31 2.97 13.56 21.41
C LYS A 31 1.44 13.45 21.43
N GLU A 32 0.88 12.64 22.33
CA GLU A 32 -0.57 12.38 22.41
C GLU A 32 -1.13 11.91 21.05
N VAL A 33 -0.39 11.00 20.39
CA VAL A 33 -0.73 10.52 19.05
C VAL A 33 -1.80 9.44 19.14
N ASP A 34 -2.81 9.54 18.29
CA ASP A 34 -3.78 8.48 18.06
C ASP A 34 -3.20 7.49 17.02
N LEU A 35 -2.87 6.27 17.46
CA LEU A 35 -2.33 5.21 16.61
C LEU A 35 -3.44 4.24 16.21
N ARG A 36 -3.75 4.15 14.92
CA ARG A 36 -4.81 3.31 14.36
C ARG A 36 -4.25 2.26 13.40
N GLY A 37 -4.92 1.12 13.36
CA GLY A 37 -4.73 0.13 12.29
C GLY A 37 -5.80 0.29 11.21
N ALA A 38 -5.43 0.02 9.96
CA ALA A 38 -6.37 -0.19 8.87
C ALA A 38 -6.01 -1.50 8.17
N PHE A 39 -6.99 -2.38 7.97
CA PHE A 39 -6.77 -3.68 7.35
C PHE A 39 -7.80 -3.93 6.26
N ARG A 40 -7.30 -4.15 5.05
CA ARG A 40 -8.11 -4.38 3.86
C ARG A 40 -8.96 -3.15 3.48
N TRP A 41 -10.19 -3.36 3.07
CA TRP A 41 -11.10 -2.34 2.56
C TRP A 41 -12.55 -2.64 2.97
N GLY A 42 -13.37 -1.60 2.97
CA GLY A 42 -14.81 -1.66 3.05
C GLY A 42 -15.41 -0.98 1.82
N ILE A 43 -16.22 0.02 2.04
CA ILE A 43 -16.84 0.83 0.98
C ILE A 43 -15.82 1.56 0.08
N GLU A 44 -14.58 1.74 0.55
CA GLU A 44 -13.50 2.39 -0.20
C GLU A 44 -13.15 1.63 -1.48
N PHE A 45 -13.41 0.32 -1.52
CA PHE A 45 -13.22 -0.47 -2.72
C PHE A 45 -14.18 -0.04 -3.84
N ASP A 46 -15.45 0.17 -3.50
CA ASP A 46 -16.46 0.62 -4.44
C ASP A 46 -16.14 2.03 -4.96
N TRP A 47 -15.66 2.91 -4.10
CA TRP A 47 -15.19 4.24 -4.49
C TRP A 47 -13.98 4.17 -5.43
N ALA A 48 -13.04 3.26 -5.17
CA ALA A 48 -11.87 3.08 -6.04
C ALA A 48 -12.30 2.59 -7.42
N VAL A 49 -13.23 1.65 -7.50
CA VAL A 49 -13.81 1.17 -8.77
C VAL A 49 -14.52 2.29 -9.51
N ASP A 50 -15.33 3.12 -8.81
CA ASP A 50 -15.99 4.27 -9.42
C ASP A 50 -14.97 5.28 -9.98
N TYR A 51 -13.94 5.63 -9.22
CA TYR A 51 -12.91 6.58 -9.67
C TYR A 51 -12.13 6.08 -10.89
N LEU A 52 -11.87 4.78 -10.96
CA LEU A 52 -11.20 4.18 -12.10
C LEU A 52 -12.11 4.10 -13.33
N SER A 53 -13.36 3.66 -13.16
CA SER A 53 -14.32 3.49 -14.25
C SER A 53 -14.72 4.84 -14.87
N THR A 54 -14.87 5.86 -14.05
CA THR A 54 -15.19 7.23 -14.48
C THR A 54 -13.96 8.04 -14.90
N ARG A 55 -12.76 7.42 -14.86
CA ARG A 55 -11.47 8.07 -15.20
C ARG A 55 -11.14 9.30 -14.36
N ARG A 56 -11.68 9.41 -13.17
CA ARG A 56 -11.35 10.49 -12.22
C ARG A 56 -9.92 10.36 -11.68
N VAL A 57 -9.39 9.13 -11.69
CA VAL A 57 -7.99 8.83 -11.35
C VAL A 57 -7.38 8.00 -12.48
N ASP A 58 -6.21 8.40 -12.96
CA ASP A 58 -5.44 7.65 -13.93
C ASP A 58 -4.31 6.89 -13.25
N VAL A 59 -4.45 5.56 -13.18
CA VAL A 59 -3.45 4.66 -12.59
C VAL A 59 -2.54 3.99 -13.63
N ARG A 60 -2.75 4.25 -14.93
CA ARG A 60 -1.93 3.66 -16.00
C ARG A 60 -0.44 3.93 -15.85
N PRO A 61 0.02 5.10 -15.39
CA PRO A 61 1.45 5.34 -15.16
C PRO A 61 2.07 4.42 -14.10
N LEU A 62 1.27 3.77 -13.24
CA LEU A 62 1.75 2.82 -12.25
C LEU A 62 1.97 1.41 -12.82
N LEU A 63 1.39 1.11 -14.00
CA LEU A 63 1.54 -0.20 -14.65
C LEU A 63 2.91 -0.30 -15.31
N SER A 64 3.80 -1.07 -14.72
CA SER A 64 5.17 -1.27 -15.20
C SER A 64 5.27 -2.36 -16.26
N GLY A 65 4.30 -3.26 -16.34
CA GLY A 65 4.27 -4.32 -17.34
C GLY A 65 3.05 -5.23 -17.24
N GLN A 66 2.75 -5.88 -18.36
CA GLN A 66 1.72 -6.91 -18.46
C GLN A 66 2.34 -8.18 -19.06
N TYR A 67 1.96 -9.33 -18.52
CA TYR A 67 2.45 -10.63 -18.90
C TYR A 67 1.27 -11.56 -19.18
N PRO A 68 1.29 -12.37 -20.22
CA PRO A 68 0.29 -13.42 -20.39
C PRO A 68 0.43 -14.49 -19.30
N LEU A 69 -0.65 -15.18 -18.97
CA LEU A 69 -0.68 -16.18 -17.90
C LEU A 69 0.43 -17.25 -18.05
N LYS A 70 0.75 -17.64 -19.26
CA LYS A 70 1.84 -18.60 -19.55
C LYS A 70 3.21 -18.13 -19.03
N ASP A 71 3.42 -16.84 -18.92
CA ASP A 71 4.67 -16.21 -18.48
C ASP A 71 4.58 -15.72 -17.02
N ALA A 72 3.64 -16.25 -16.21
CA ALA A 72 3.41 -15.82 -14.85
C ALA A 72 4.66 -15.85 -13.97
N VAL A 73 5.53 -16.84 -14.13
CA VAL A 73 6.80 -16.94 -13.37
C VAL A 73 7.69 -15.73 -13.64
N ALA A 74 7.83 -15.33 -14.91
CA ALA A 74 8.59 -14.13 -15.29
C ALA A 74 7.93 -12.86 -14.71
N ALA A 75 6.61 -12.80 -14.68
CA ALA A 75 5.87 -11.71 -14.08
C ALA A 75 6.16 -11.57 -12.57
N PHE A 76 6.21 -12.68 -11.81
CA PHE A 76 6.57 -12.67 -10.40
C PHE A 76 8.01 -12.20 -10.18
N HIS A 77 8.96 -12.65 -10.99
CA HIS A 77 10.34 -12.16 -10.90
C HIS A 77 10.43 -10.65 -11.18
N ALA A 78 9.72 -10.16 -12.20
CA ALA A 78 9.67 -8.73 -12.50
C ALA A 78 9.04 -7.95 -11.33
N ALA A 79 7.95 -8.43 -10.75
CA ALA A 79 7.27 -7.79 -9.62
C ALA A 79 8.13 -7.74 -8.34
N ALA A 80 9.09 -8.64 -8.18
CA ALA A 80 10.03 -8.66 -7.04
C ALA A 80 11.06 -7.53 -7.12
N ASP A 81 11.36 -7.00 -8.30
CA ASP A 81 12.29 -5.88 -8.48
C ASP A 81 11.61 -4.53 -8.20
N LYS A 82 11.55 -4.18 -6.92
CA LYS A 82 10.90 -2.95 -6.43
C LYS A 82 11.57 -1.65 -6.90
N ASN A 83 12.79 -1.73 -7.42
CA ASN A 83 13.49 -0.54 -7.95
C ASN A 83 13.06 -0.19 -9.36
N ARG A 84 12.53 -1.16 -10.13
CA ARG A 84 12.18 -1.02 -11.53
C ARG A 84 10.68 -1.12 -11.81
N THR A 85 9.92 -1.73 -10.89
CA THR A 85 8.50 -1.99 -11.12
C THR A 85 7.64 -1.51 -9.95
N THR A 86 6.53 -0.88 -10.28
CA THR A 86 5.50 -0.48 -9.32
C THR A 86 4.36 -1.50 -9.31
N LYS A 87 3.84 -1.84 -10.48
CA LYS A 87 2.73 -2.78 -10.64
C LYS A 87 2.91 -3.64 -11.88
N ILE A 88 2.90 -4.95 -11.71
CA ILE A 88 2.86 -5.94 -12.77
C ILE A 88 1.47 -6.59 -12.79
N GLN A 89 0.94 -6.79 -13.99
CA GLN A 89 -0.31 -7.51 -14.20
C GLN A 89 -0.06 -8.81 -14.97
N VAL A 90 -0.75 -9.88 -14.58
CA VAL A 90 -0.88 -11.11 -15.35
C VAL A 90 -2.26 -11.10 -15.97
N VAL A 91 -2.32 -11.28 -17.27
CA VAL A 91 -3.55 -11.28 -18.07
C VAL A 91 -3.79 -12.65 -18.71
N ALA A 92 -5.05 -13.05 -18.78
CA ALA A 92 -5.47 -14.30 -19.43
C ALA A 92 -5.56 -14.15 -20.95
#